data_174d7c1e3c544304eb45f93c525508f2
#
_entry.id   174d7c1e3c544304eb45f93c525508f2
#
_cell.length_a   1.000
_cell.length_b   1.000
_cell.length_c   1.000
_cell.angle_alpha   90.00
_cell.angle_beta   90.00
_cell.angle_gamma   90.00
#
_symmetry.space_group_name_H-M   'P 1'
#
loop_
_entity.id
_entity.type
_entity.pdbx_description
1 polymer ?
#
loop_
_entity_poly.entity_id
_entity_poly.type
_entity_poly.pdbx_seq_one_letter_code
_entity_poly.pdbx_strand_id
1 'polypeptide(L)'
;MDLPKAKLEELRKVLALVDVVRESGPLEYIVAKTSLNIGFRIYEDGLIILEKEFSNLKEDFGEIKDYYDNKLSKSLSLIFSKGAPVPKELANIKTILPYIVTVTDASKEETEKIFRDSSENIYSIISTKNIEVYRSPGIIIINNLKDEKLTREIIESQIFFREFKSQLHRYLVIHRTLWEKIREIKERGQIRGTDVDGLRNELSVYQKTINLIGARIDQMPAYVKTRQKITDIEKIDGYLQPLFQFKFETLLDTHEYIRHLWGMTKNYLSSAIELFTDLQGKSTKNTISSLQLITTIGVVAAILGYLSKDALPKFTSVGLFYFALLLLMTWIINSGVSKFYKSKKYNIEGKEIERDIK
;
A
#
# COMPACT_ATOMS: atom_id res chain seq x y z
N MET A 1 4.88 9.49 18.24
CA MET A 1 3.77 9.72 17.28
C MET A 1 3.13 11.08 17.61
N ASP A 2 3.64 12.14 16.99
CA ASP A 2 3.11 13.50 17.24
C ASP A 2 1.95 13.79 16.30
N LEU A 3 0.77 13.28 16.68
CA LEU A 3 -0.46 13.67 16.02
C LEU A 3 -0.90 15.05 16.57
N PRO A 4 -1.34 15.98 15.72
CA PRO A 4 -1.92 17.23 16.18
C PRO A 4 -3.05 16.96 17.18
N LYS A 5 -3.10 17.73 18.29
CA LYS A 5 -4.07 17.53 19.39
C LYS A 5 -5.52 17.39 18.91
N ALA A 6 -5.92 18.15 17.89
CA ALA A 6 -7.27 18.08 17.31
C ALA A 6 -7.57 16.70 16.67
N LYS A 7 -6.59 16.08 15.99
CA LYS A 7 -6.76 14.74 15.40
C LYS A 7 -6.78 13.65 16.46
N LEU A 8 -6.07 13.84 17.57
CA LEU A 8 -6.09 12.90 18.69
C LEU A 8 -7.45 12.87 19.39
N GLU A 9 -8.10 14.03 19.55
CA GLU A 9 -9.45 14.11 20.10
C GLU A 9 -10.52 13.54 19.18
N GLU A 10 -10.36 13.76 17.87
CA GLU A 10 -11.23 13.14 16.87
C GLU A 10 -11.12 11.61 16.89
N LEU A 11 -9.89 11.08 16.96
CA LEU A 11 -9.65 9.65 17.09
C LEU A 11 -10.23 9.08 18.39
N ARG A 12 -10.09 9.77 19.53
CA ARG A 12 -10.70 9.36 20.81
C ARG A 12 -12.22 9.22 20.69
N LYS A 13 -12.89 10.16 20.02
CA LYS A 13 -14.34 10.11 19.79
C LYS A 13 -14.74 8.97 18.87
N VAL A 14 -14.07 8.82 17.74
CA VAL A 14 -14.39 7.78 16.74
C VAL A 14 -14.15 6.38 17.30
N LEU A 15 -13.07 6.18 18.05
CA LEU A 15 -12.72 4.90 18.67
C LEU A 15 -13.42 4.67 20.00
N ALA A 16 -14.19 5.65 20.50
CA ALA A 16 -14.88 5.59 21.80
C ALA A 16 -13.94 5.24 22.97
N LEU A 17 -12.71 5.79 22.96
CA LEU A 17 -11.69 5.52 23.98
C LEU A 17 -12.01 6.32 25.26
N VAL A 18 -12.03 5.61 26.38
CA VAL A 18 -12.29 6.20 27.71
C VAL A 18 -10.99 6.56 28.37
N ASP A 19 -10.07 5.62 28.50
CA ASP A 19 -8.78 5.80 29.15
C ASP A 19 -7.66 5.56 28.12
N VAL A 20 -6.72 6.49 28.02
CA VAL A 20 -5.57 6.37 27.10
C VAL A 20 -4.30 6.63 27.88
N VAL A 21 -3.47 5.63 27.97
CA VAL A 21 -2.15 5.70 28.64
C VAL A 21 -1.07 5.32 27.64
N ARG A 22 0.03 6.06 27.67
CA ARG A 22 1.25 5.71 26.91
C ARG A 22 2.20 5.01 27.85
N GLU A 23 2.63 3.83 27.48
CA GLU A 23 3.61 3.07 28.22
C GLU A 23 4.90 2.94 27.43
N SER A 24 6.03 2.97 28.14
CA SER A 24 7.37 2.88 27.57
C SER A 24 8.01 1.58 28.05
N GLY A 25 8.42 0.77 27.11
CA GLY A 25 9.12 -0.49 27.34
C GLY A 25 10.15 -0.71 26.23
N PRO A 26 10.52 -1.95 25.93
CA PRO A 26 11.33 -2.28 24.75
C PRO A 26 10.69 -1.84 23.43
N LEU A 27 9.35 -1.78 23.42
CA LEU A 27 8.52 -1.15 22.40
C LEU A 27 7.59 -0.16 23.09
N GLU A 28 7.45 1.05 22.52
CA GLU A 28 6.43 1.99 22.98
C GLU A 28 5.04 1.53 22.54
N TYR A 29 4.07 1.65 23.42
CA TYR A 29 2.70 1.31 23.09
C TYR A 29 1.68 2.21 23.81
N ILE A 30 0.49 2.27 23.23
CA ILE A 30 -0.66 2.97 23.79
C ILE A 30 -1.65 1.92 24.27
N VAL A 31 -2.03 2.04 25.54
CA VAL A 31 -3.13 1.26 26.12
C VAL A 31 -4.35 2.15 26.21
N ALA A 32 -5.48 1.62 25.81
CA ALA A 32 -6.76 2.29 25.96
C ALA A 32 -7.87 1.29 26.28
N LYS A 33 -8.95 1.77 26.85
CA LYS A 33 -10.17 1.00 27.04
C LYS A 33 -11.30 1.68 26.31
N THR A 34 -12.17 0.90 25.68
CA THR A 34 -13.33 1.43 24.98
C THR A 34 -14.56 1.45 25.89
N SER A 35 -15.57 2.22 25.53
CA SER A 35 -16.87 2.23 26.20
C SER A 35 -17.59 0.87 26.14
N LEU A 36 -17.18 -0.03 25.24
CA LEU A 36 -17.69 -1.41 25.11
C LEU A 36 -16.90 -2.43 25.94
N ASN A 37 -16.08 -1.97 26.88
CA ASN A 37 -15.18 -2.81 27.68
C ASN A 37 -14.19 -3.63 26.84
N ILE A 38 -13.86 -3.18 25.64
CA ILE A 38 -12.81 -3.76 24.81
C ILE A 38 -11.51 -3.05 25.16
N GLY A 39 -10.52 -3.80 25.65
CA GLY A 39 -9.15 -3.35 25.82
C GLY A 39 -8.50 -3.17 24.46
N PHE A 40 -7.64 -2.15 24.33
CA PHE A 40 -7.04 -1.76 23.07
C PHE A 40 -5.57 -1.42 23.31
N ARG A 41 -4.68 -2.06 22.55
CA ARG A 41 -3.24 -1.77 22.58
C ARG A 41 -2.73 -1.56 21.16
N ILE A 42 -1.96 -0.50 20.97
CA ILE A 42 -1.23 -0.24 19.71
C ILE A 42 0.25 -0.11 20.05
N TYR A 43 1.06 -0.92 19.40
CA TYR A 43 2.51 -0.87 19.49
C TYR A 43 3.11 -0.01 18.37
N GLU A 44 4.33 0.51 18.60
CA GLU A 44 5.04 1.30 17.58
C GLU A 44 5.38 0.51 16.32
N ASP A 45 5.51 -0.82 16.42
CA ASP A 45 5.72 -1.74 15.29
C ASP A 45 4.46 -1.94 14.44
N GLY A 46 3.34 -1.31 14.83
CA GLY A 46 2.06 -1.39 14.13
C GLY A 46 1.18 -2.55 14.55
N LEU A 47 1.61 -3.36 15.54
CA LEU A 47 0.77 -4.41 16.11
C LEU A 47 -0.39 -3.78 16.88
N ILE A 48 -1.60 -4.27 16.61
CA ILE A 48 -2.82 -3.86 17.29
C ILE A 48 -3.45 -5.08 17.94
N ILE A 49 -3.77 -4.96 19.21
CA ILE A 49 -4.42 -6.02 19.99
C ILE A 49 -5.71 -5.47 20.56
N LEU A 50 -6.79 -6.19 20.31
CA LEU A 50 -8.07 -5.99 20.96
C LEU A 50 -8.29 -7.16 21.91
N GLU A 51 -8.68 -6.87 23.14
CA GLU A 51 -8.92 -7.89 24.17
C GLU A 51 -10.26 -7.65 24.87
N LYS A 52 -10.96 -8.72 25.19
CA LYS A 52 -12.22 -8.69 25.92
C LYS A 52 -12.38 -9.97 26.73
N GLU A 53 -12.78 -9.83 27.99
CA GLU A 53 -13.29 -10.96 28.76
C GLU A 53 -14.60 -11.43 28.13
N PHE A 54 -14.77 -12.74 27.96
CA PHE A 54 -15.92 -13.28 27.29
C PHE A 54 -16.82 -14.07 28.25
N SER A 55 -18.12 -13.93 28.04
CA SER A 55 -19.17 -14.77 28.68
C SER A 55 -19.88 -15.62 27.64
N ASN A 56 -20.14 -15.05 26.46
CA ASN A 56 -20.68 -15.74 25.29
C ASN A 56 -19.75 -15.50 24.11
N LEU A 57 -18.95 -16.48 23.75
CA LEU A 57 -17.88 -16.36 22.78
C LEU A 57 -18.39 -15.85 21.41
N LYS A 58 -19.54 -16.30 20.95
CA LYS A 58 -20.08 -15.92 19.64
C LYS A 58 -20.51 -14.45 19.59
N GLU A 59 -21.14 -13.97 20.66
CA GLU A 59 -21.57 -12.58 20.77
C GLU A 59 -20.35 -11.66 20.93
N ASP A 60 -19.41 -12.01 21.81
CA ASP A 60 -18.21 -11.24 22.08
C ASP A 60 -17.28 -11.16 20.86
N PHE A 61 -17.15 -12.23 20.09
CA PHE A 61 -16.45 -12.17 18.79
C PHE A 61 -17.18 -11.28 17.79
N GLY A 62 -18.52 -11.31 17.77
CA GLY A 62 -19.32 -10.40 16.97
C GLY A 62 -19.04 -8.94 17.31
N GLU A 63 -19.00 -8.60 18.60
CA GLU A 63 -18.72 -7.24 19.06
C GLU A 63 -17.29 -6.78 18.74
N ILE A 64 -16.27 -7.62 18.98
CA ILE A 64 -14.88 -7.27 18.64
C ILE A 64 -14.74 -7.08 17.12
N LYS A 65 -15.36 -7.94 16.32
CA LYS A 65 -15.34 -7.85 14.87
C LYS A 65 -16.04 -6.59 14.38
N ASP A 66 -17.23 -6.30 14.91
CA ASP A 66 -17.97 -5.08 14.55
C ASP A 66 -17.18 -3.81 14.92
N TYR A 67 -16.59 -3.79 16.11
CA TYR A 67 -15.71 -2.70 16.52
C TYR A 67 -14.52 -2.53 15.57
N TYR A 68 -13.88 -3.64 15.17
CA TYR A 68 -12.78 -3.60 14.22
C TYR A 68 -13.24 -3.06 12.87
N ASP A 69 -14.28 -3.63 12.27
CA ASP A 69 -14.73 -3.31 10.91
C ASP A 69 -15.30 -1.90 10.81
N ASN A 70 -16.08 -1.48 11.79
CA ASN A 70 -16.85 -0.23 11.73
C ASN A 70 -16.15 0.98 12.35
N LYS A 71 -15.28 0.79 13.34
CA LYS A 71 -14.58 1.86 14.03
C LYS A 71 -13.07 1.85 13.77
N LEU A 72 -12.39 0.76 14.12
CA LEU A 72 -10.94 0.71 14.11
C LEU A 72 -10.37 0.72 12.68
N SER A 73 -10.84 -0.15 11.80
CA SER A 73 -10.34 -0.27 10.43
C SER A 73 -10.40 1.05 9.65
N LYS A 74 -11.48 1.82 9.82
CA LYS A 74 -11.66 3.14 9.20
C LYS A 74 -10.69 4.19 9.78
N SER A 75 -10.34 4.05 11.05
CA SER A 75 -9.44 4.97 11.75
C SER A 75 -7.96 4.64 11.52
N LEU A 76 -7.63 3.39 11.17
CA LEU A 76 -6.26 2.95 10.92
C LEU A 76 -5.61 3.73 9.76
N SER A 77 -6.34 4.01 8.71
CA SER A 77 -5.85 4.84 7.61
C SER A 77 -5.48 6.25 8.07
N LEU A 78 -6.22 6.81 9.04
CA LEU A 78 -5.93 8.12 9.64
C LEU A 78 -4.73 8.06 10.58
N ILE A 79 -4.60 6.98 11.35
CA ILE A 79 -3.52 6.78 12.33
C ILE A 79 -2.18 6.53 11.63
N PHE A 80 -2.17 5.70 10.60
CA PHE A 80 -0.95 5.25 9.94
C PHE A 80 -0.66 5.93 8.60
N SER A 81 -1.64 6.60 7.97
CA SER A 81 -1.43 7.30 6.72
C SER A 81 -0.88 8.71 6.95
N LYS A 82 0.42 8.86 6.90
CA LYS A 82 1.02 10.14 6.54
C LYS A 82 0.78 10.41 5.03
N GLY A 83 -0.50 10.42 4.62
CA GLY A 83 -0.90 11.17 3.45
C GLY A 83 -0.81 10.57 2.06
N ALA A 84 -0.53 9.28 1.85
CA ALA A 84 -0.67 8.68 0.53
C ALA A 84 -1.92 7.77 0.49
N PRO A 85 -2.94 8.11 -0.31
CA PRO A 85 -4.09 7.24 -0.48
C PRO A 85 -3.63 5.93 -1.12
N VAL A 86 -3.91 4.82 -0.46
CA VAL A 86 -3.79 3.49 -1.08
C VAL A 86 -4.81 3.44 -2.22
N PRO A 87 -4.44 3.07 -3.45
CA PRO A 87 -5.41 2.88 -4.52
C PRO A 87 -6.56 2.00 -4.06
N LYS A 88 -7.80 2.36 -4.41
CA LYS A 88 -9.02 1.66 -3.94
C LYS A 88 -8.99 0.16 -4.20
N GLU A 89 -8.35 -0.25 -5.29
CA GLU A 89 -8.17 -1.64 -5.69
C GLU A 89 -7.29 -2.43 -4.72
N LEU A 90 -6.40 -1.76 -4.00
CA LEU A 90 -5.51 -2.36 -3.01
C LEU A 90 -6.10 -2.35 -1.59
N ALA A 91 -7.14 -1.56 -1.36
CA ALA A 91 -7.82 -1.47 -0.06
C ALA A 91 -8.74 -2.68 0.22
N ASN A 92 -9.10 -3.46 -0.81
CA ASN A 92 -10.06 -4.56 -0.70
C ASN A 92 -9.44 -5.91 -0.35
N ILE A 93 -8.16 -5.97 0.02
CA ILE A 93 -7.52 -7.22 0.41
C ILE A 93 -8.00 -7.60 1.81
N LYS A 94 -8.85 -8.62 1.88
CA LYS A 94 -9.35 -9.14 3.15
C LYS A 94 -8.21 -9.72 3.99
N THR A 95 -8.12 -9.29 5.23
CA THR A 95 -7.23 -9.86 6.24
C THR A 95 -8.04 -10.83 7.09
N ILE A 96 -7.51 -12.03 7.32
CA ILE A 96 -8.08 -12.94 8.31
C ILE A 96 -7.60 -12.45 9.68
N LEU A 97 -8.54 -12.05 10.54
CA LEU A 97 -8.23 -11.66 11.90
C LEU A 97 -8.03 -12.92 12.75
N PRO A 98 -6.88 -13.08 13.41
CA PRO A 98 -6.69 -14.19 14.34
C PRO A 98 -7.42 -13.91 15.63
N TYR A 99 -8.32 -14.79 16.03
CA TYR A 99 -8.87 -14.82 17.37
C TYR A 99 -8.05 -15.78 18.25
N ILE A 100 -7.61 -15.30 19.40
CA ILE A 100 -6.92 -16.12 20.38
C ILE A 100 -7.74 -16.09 21.66
N VAL A 101 -8.09 -17.25 22.15
CA VAL A 101 -8.87 -17.43 23.37
C VAL A 101 -7.99 -18.14 24.39
N THR A 102 -7.91 -17.59 25.57
CA THR A 102 -7.25 -18.27 26.70
C THR A 102 -8.27 -18.78 27.65
N VAL A 103 -8.17 -20.04 28.01
CA VAL A 103 -9.01 -20.67 29.04
C VAL A 103 -8.13 -21.31 30.08
N THR A 104 -8.59 -21.29 31.30
CA THR A 104 -7.89 -21.88 32.44
C THR A 104 -8.69 -23.07 32.93
N ASP A 105 -8.05 -24.22 33.10
CA ASP A 105 -8.63 -25.42 33.65
C ASP A 105 -9.88 -25.96 32.91
N ALA A 106 -10.02 -25.64 31.61
CA ALA A 106 -11.10 -26.17 30.77
C ALA A 106 -10.82 -27.64 30.40
N SER A 107 -11.85 -28.47 30.46
CA SER A 107 -11.78 -29.83 29.97
C SER A 107 -11.65 -29.85 28.43
N LYS A 108 -11.22 -30.99 27.90
CA LYS A 108 -11.17 -31.19 26.44
C LYS A 108 -12.53 -31.00 25.79
N GLU A 109 -13.58 -31.52 26.43
CA GLU A 109 -14.95 -31.43 25.92
C GLU A 109 -15.47 -29.99 25.90
N GLU A 110 -15.14 -29.17 26.91
CA GLU A 110 -15.47 -27.75 26.94
C GLU A 110 -14.72 -26.98 25.85
N THR A 111 -13.44 -27.28 25.66
CA THR A 111 -12.63 -26.66 24.58
C THR A 111 -13.18 -27.01 23.21
N GLU A 112 -13.51 -28.28 22.96
CA GLU A 112 -14.13 -28.73 21.71
C GLU A 112 -15.52 -28.13 21.49
N LYS A 113 -16.28 -27.88 22.55
CA LYS A 113 -17.56 -27.19 22.49
C LYS A 113 -17.41 -25.76 21.98
N ILE A 114 -16.41 -25.02 22.45
CA ILE A 114 -16.11 -23.67 21.97
C ILE A 114 -15.91 -23.65 20.46
N PHE A 115 -15.17 -24.61 19.90
CA PHE A 115 -14.98 -24.70 18.44
C PHE A 115 -16.27 -25.03 17.71
N ARG A 116 -17.07 -25.94 18.23
CA ARG A 116 -18.38 -26.28 17.66
C ARG A 116 -19.34 -25.11 17.63
N ASP A 117 -19.41 -24.34 18.74
CA ASP A 117 -20.28 -23.17 18.86
C ASP A 117 -19.85 -22.05 17.87
N SER A 118 -18.56 -22.00 17.53
CA SER A 118 -17.99 -21.05 16.58
C SER A 118 -18.01 -21.56 15.13
N SER A 119 -18.51 -22.76 14.86
CA SER A 119 -18.51 -23.43 13.54
C SER A 119 -17.10 -23.62 12.96
N GLU A 120 -16.11 -23.83 13.81
CA GLU A 120 -14.71 -24.00 13.44
C GLU A 120 -14.26 -25.45 13.60
N ASN A 121 -13.45 -25.94 12.67
CA ASN A 121 -12.90 -27.29 12.72
C ASN A 121 -11.46 -27.29 13.21
N ILE A 122 -11.17 -28.08 14.26
CA ILE A 122 -9.82 -28.23 14.78
C ILE A 122 -8.99 -29.04 13.77
N TYR A 123 -7.90 -28.46 13.29
CA TYR A 123 -6.95 -29.15 12.39
C TYR A 123 -5.67 -29.58 13.10
N SER A 124 -5.38 -29.04 14.28
CA SER A 124 -4.16 -29.34 15.02
C SER A 124 -4.38 -29.17 16.53
N ILE A 125 -3.87 -30.13 17.29
CA ILE A 125 -3.79 -30.08 18.75
C ILE A 125 -2.32 -30.30 19.10
N ILE A 126 -1.76 -29.42 19.91
CA ILE A 126 -0.38 -29.52 20.39
C ILE A 126 -0.42 -29.47 21.91
N SER A 127 0.12 -30.50 22.53
CA SER A 127 0.19 -30.59 23.99
C SER A 127 1.66 -30.56 24.43
N THR A 128 1.93 -29.74 25.42
CA THR A 128 3.15 -29.77 26.20
C THR A 128 2.82 -30.23 27.63
N LYS A 129 3.80 -30.35 28.53
CA LYS A 129 3.55 -30.80 29.90
C LYS A 129 2.48 -30.00 30.66
N ASN A 130 2.33 -28.71 30.32
CA ASN A 130 1.50 -27.79 31.10
C ASN A 130 0.52 -26.96 30.24
N ILE A 131 0.60 -27.02 28.91
CA ILE A 131 -0.17 -26.16 28.02
C ILE A 131 -0.68 -26.98 26.84
N GLU A 132 -1.94 -26.80 26.50
CA GLU A 132 -2.54 -27.38 25.30
C GLU A 132 -2.98 -26.26 24.37
N VAL A 133 -2.66 -26.39 23.09
CA VAL A 133 -3.06 -25.43 22.05
C VAL A 133 -3.89 -26.14 20.98
N TYR A 134 -5.12 -25.73 20.85
CA TYR A 134 -6.05 -26.17 19.83
C TYR A 134 -6.11 -25.13 18.71
N ARG A 135 -6.05 -25.55 17.46
CA ARG A 135 -6.02 -24.66 16.30
C ARG A 135 -7.13 -24.96 15.31
N SER A 136 -7.76 -23.89 14.86
CA SER A 136 -8.62 -23.86 13.68
C SER A 136 -8.17 -22.74 12.72
N PRO A 137 -8.76 -22.61 11.53
CA PRO A 137 -8.44 -21.52 10.62
C PRO A 137 -8.60 -20.13 11.22
N GLY A 138 -9.65 -19.89 12.00
CA GLY A 138 -9.97 -18.58 12.59
C GLY A 138 -9.61 -18.44 14.05
N ILE A 139 -9.59 -19.54 14.84
CA ILE A 139 -9.47 -19.51 16.31
C ILE A 139 -8.30 -20.35 16.78
N ILE A 140 -7.58 -19.84 17.76
CA ILE A 140 -6.58 -20.58 18.52
C ILE A 140 -7.00 -20.54 19.99
N ILE A 141 -7.14 -21.70 20.62
CA ILE A 141 -7.41 -21.80 22.06
C ILE A 141 -6.17 -22.28 22.76
N ILE A 142 -5.76 -21.54 23.79
CA ILE A 142 -4.64 -21.88 24.65
C ILE A 142 -5.23 -22.26 26.02
N ASN A 143 -5.06 -23.51 26.43
CA ASN A 143 -5.60 -24.07 27.66
C ASN A 143 -4.49 -24.28 28.70
N ASN A 144 -4.84 -24.19 30.00
CA ASN A 144 -3.97 -24.43 31.15
C ASN A 144 -2.80 -23.45 31.34
N LEU A 145 -2.89 -22.27 30.79
CA LEU A 145 -1.87 -21.24 31.00
C LEU A 145 -2.22 -20.42 32.27
N LYS A 146 -1.55 -20.71 33.38
CA LYS A 146 -1.87 -20.13 34.72
C LYS A 146 -1.11 -18.84 35.05
N ASP A 147 0.02 -18.60 34.38
CA ASP A 147 0.84 -17.40 34.56
C ASP A 147 0.36 -16.28 33.63
N GLU A 148 -0.21 -15.20 34.18
CA GLU A 148 -0.73 -14.09 33.43
C GLU A 148 0.33 -13.38 32.58
N LYS A 149 1.55 -13.20 33.11
CA LYS A 149 2.63 -12.56 32.38
C LYS A 149 3.04 -13.41 31.17
N LEU A 150 3.29 -14.70 31.40
CA LEU A 150 3.62 -15.68 30.40
C LEU A 150 2.51 -15.77 29.33
N THR A 151 1.25 -15.78 29.79
CA THR A 151 0.07 -15.79 28.91
C THR A 151 0.08 -14.59 27.97
N ARG A 152 0.29 -13.38 28.49
CA ARG A 152 0.32 -12.16 27.72
C ARG A 152 1.40 -12.22 26.65
N GLU A 153 2.61 -12.54 27.01
CA GLU A 153 3.75 -12.58 26.09
C GLU A 153 3.58 -13.64 24.99
N ILE A 154 3.04 -14.81 25.33
CA ILE A 154 2.74 -15.86 24.33
C ILE A 154 1.66 -15.38 23.36
N ILE A 155 0.59 -14.74 23.85
CA ILE A 155 -0.50 -14.21 23.01
C ILE A 155 0.05 -13.12 22.08
N GLU A 156 0.80 -12.16 22.61
CA GLU A 156 1.37 -11.07 21.83
C GLU A 156 2.30 -11.58 20.73
N SER A 157 3.17 -12.53 21.08
CA SER A 157 4.05 -13.18 20.11
C SER A 157 3.27 -13.91 19.03
N GLN A 158 2.22 -14.65 19.39
CA GLN A 158 1.37 -15.36 18.45
C GLN A 158 0.65 -14.40 17.51
N ILE A 159 0.09 -13.30 18.02
CA ILE A 159 -0.57 -12.27 17.20
C ILE A 159 0.46 -11.62 16.28
N PHE A 160 1.65 -11.28 16.79
CA PHE A 160 2.73 -10.71 16.01
C PHE A 160 3.13 -11.61 14.84
N PHE A 161 3.38 -12.91 15.07
CA PHE A 161 3.76 -13.85 14.02
C PHE A 161 2.67 -13.94 12.94
N ARG A 162 1.41 -14.04 13.33
CA ARG A 162 0.29 -14.14 12.38
C ARG A 162 0.10 -12.85 11.59
N GLU A 163 0.15 -11.72 12.26
CA GLU A 163 0.00 -10.42 11.62
C GLU A 163 1.16 -10.11 10.69
N PHE A 164 2.40 -10.37 11.12
CA PHE A 164 3.57 -10.19 10.28
C PHE A 164 3.50 -11.04 9.00
N LYS A 165 3.16 -12.33 9.13
CA LYS A 165 2.96 -13.22 7.99
C LYS A 165 1.82 -12.76 7.09
N SER A 166 0.72 -12.29 7.68
CA SER A 166 -0.44 -11.75 6.96
C SER A 166 -0.07 -10.48 6.18
N GLN A 167 0.71 -9.58 6.78
CA GLN A 167 1.21 -8.38 6.10
C GLN A 167 2.14 -8.72 4.94
N LEU A 168 3.07 -9.65 5.11
CA LEU A 168 3.94 -10.11 4.03
C LEU A 168 3.12 -10.71 2.87
N HIS A 169 2.12 -11.53 3.18
CA HIS A 169 1.22 -12.08 2.16
C HIS A 169 0.45 -10.97 1.43
N ARG A 170 -0.06 -9.98 2.15
CA ARG A 170 -0.74 -8.81 1.57
C ARG A 170 0.19 -8.06 0.63
N TYR A 171 1.43 -7.81 1.03
CA TYR A 171 2.41 -7.14 0.16
C TYR A 171 2.71 -7.95 -1.10
N LEU A 172 2.74 -9.28 -1.00
CA LEU A 172 2.90 -10.16 -2.16
C LEU A 172 1.71 -10.06 -3.14
N VAL A 173 0.48 -10.01 -2.63
CA VAL A 173 -0.72 -9.83 -3.46
C VAL A 173 -0.72 -8.45 -4.14
N ILE A 174 -0.39 -7.40 -3.38
CA ILE A 174 -0.29 -6.03 -3.93
C ILE A 174 0.80 -5.97 -5.00
N HIS A 175 1.97 -6.57 -4.74
CA HIS A 175 3.05 -6.67 -5.72
C HIS A 175 2.56 -7.27 -7.04
N ARG A 176 1.88 -8.43 -7.01
CA ARG A 176 1.35 -9.09 -8.20
C ARG A 176 0.37 -8.18 -8.96
N THR A 177 -0.55 -7.54 -8.24
CA THR A 177 -1.54 -6.62 -8.84
C THR A 177 -0.86 -5.43 -9.51
N LEU A 178 0.12 -4.81 -8.84
CA LEU A 178 0.86 -3.67 -9.41
C LEU A 178 1.71 -4.08 -10.61
N TRP A 179 2.38 -5.24 -10.52
CA TRP A 179 3.15 -5.77 -11.62
C TRP A 179 2.32 -5.94 -12.88
N GLU A 180 1.15 -6.58 -12.77
CA GLU A 180 0.23 -6.76 -13.89
C GLU A 180 -0.23 -5.43 -14.48
N LYS A 181 -0.61 -4.47 -13.65
CA LYS A 181 -1.03 -3.14 -14.11
C LYS A 181 0.08 -2.38 -14.83
N ILE A 182 1.30 -2.42 -14.30
CA ILE A 182 2.46 -1.81 -14.95
C ILE A 182 2.73 -2.50 -16.30
N ARG A 183 2.63 -3.84 -16.34
CA ARG A 183 2.78 -4.62 -17.54
C ARG A 183 1.74 -4.24 -18.60
N GLU A 184 0.46 -4.19 -18.24
CA GLU A 184 -0.62 -3.77 -19.13
C GLU A 184 -0.38 -2.40 -19.76
N ILE A 185 0.20 -1.47 -19.01
CA ILE A 185 0.55 -0.14 -19.51
C ILE A 185 1.79 -0.20 -20.41
N LYS A 186 2.83 -0.90 -19.99
CA LYS A 186 4.14 -0.94 -20.69
C LYS A 186 4.08 -1.75 -21.97
N GLU A 187 3.28 -2.81 -22.03
CA GLU A 187 3.16 -3.72 -23.17
C GLU A 187 2.04 -3.32 -24.15
N ARG A 188 1.41 -2.16 -23.98
CA ARG A 188 0.50 -1.62 -24.99
C ARG A 188 1.27 -1.34 -26.28
N GLY A 189 0.99 -2.09 -27.33
CA GLY A 189 1.74 -2.00 -28.60
C GLY A 189 1.68 -0.61 -29.25
N GLN A 190 0.55 0.10 -29.11
CA GLN A 190 0.38 1.45 -29.67
C GLN A 190 -0.33 2.37 -28.68
N ILE A 191 0.23 3.55 -28.47
CA ILE A 191 -0.34 4.60 -27.61
C ILE A 191 -0.49 5.89 -28.40
N ARG A 192 -1.63 6.57 -28.20
CA ARG A 192 -1.82 7.91 -28.76
C ARG A 192 -1.08 8.94 -27.92
N GLY A 193 -0.55 9.97 -28.56
CA GLY A 193 0.11 11.05 -27.84
C GLY A 193 -0.77 11.74 -26.79
N THR A 194 -2.10 11.75 -26.98
CA THR A 194 -3.07 12.25 -26.00
C THR A 194 -3.11 11.45 -24.70
N ASP A 195 -2.76 10.17 -24.75
CA ASP A 195 -2.93 9.25 -23.61
C ASP A 195 -1.64 9.13 -22.77
N VAL A 196 -0.51 9.60 -23.33
CA VAL A 196 0.82 9.50 -22.68
C VAL A 196 0.83 10.17 -21.31
N ASP A 197 0.29 11.38 -21.21
CA ASP A 197 0.26 12.12 -19.94
C ASP A 197 -0.62 11.43 -18.88
N GLY A 198 -1.75 10.89 -19.30
CA GLY A 198 -2.65 10.13 -18.43
C GLY A 198 -1.98 8.88 -17.85
N LEU A 199 -1.35 8.08 -18.74
CA LEU A 199 -0.66 6.86 -18.35
C LEU A 199 0.57 7.14 -17.48
N ARG A 200 1.32 8.18 -17.76
CA ARG A 200 2.43 8.61 -16.91
C ARG A 200 1.97 9.02 -15.51
N ASN A 201 0.85 9.75 -15.42
CA ASN A 201 0.27 10.12 -14.12
C ASN A 201 -0.18 8.88 -13.35
N GLU A 202 -0.78 7.89 -13.99
CA GLU A 202 -1.15 6.61 -13.38
C GLU A 202 0.08 5.87 -12.83
N LEU A 203 1.15 5.75 -13.61
CA LEU A 203 2.41 5.15 -13.16
C LEU A 203 3.02 5.93 -11.97
N SER A 204 2.88 7.26 -11.95
CA SER A 204 3.33 8.11 -10.84
C SER A 204 2.56 7.84 -9.54
N VAL A 205 1.27 7.51 -9.64
CA VAL A 205 0.47 7.07 -8.47
C VAL A 205 0.98 5.71 -7.95
N TYR A 206 1.27 4.77 -8.86
CA TYR A 206 1.86 3.48 -8.46
C TYR A 206 3.23 3.65 -7.81
N GLN A 207 4.04 4.59 -8.30
CA GLN A 207 5.35 4.90 -7.71
C GLN A 207 5.25 5.34 -6.24
N LYS A 208 4.28 6.21 -5.93
CA LYS A 208 4.03 6.63 -4.54
C LYS A 208 3.66 5.44 -3.66
N THR A 209 2.79 4.56 -4.15
CA THR A 209 2.37 3.36 -3.42
C THR A 209 3.54 2.39 -3.20
N ILE A 210 4.35 2.14 -4.24
CA ILE A 210 5.51 1.26 -4.17
C ILE A 210 6.55 1.80 -3.19
N ASN A 211 6.83 3.09 -3.21
CA ASN A 211 7.77 3.71 -2.28
C ASN A 211 7.28 3.63 -0.83
N LEU A 212 5.98 3.88 -0.59
CA LEU A 212 5.40 3.82 0.74
C LEU A 212 5.46 2.40 1.33
N ILE A 213 5.05 1.40 0.55
CA ILE A 213 5.07 0.00 0.98
C ILE A 213 6.51 -0.49 1.11
N GLY A 214 7.39 -0.14 0.18
CA GLY A 214 8.81 -0.47 0.24
C GLY A 214 9.46 0.02 1.53
N ALA A 215 9.21 1.27 1.91
CA ALA A 215 9.71 1.83 3.17
C ALA A 215 9.20 1.06 4.42
N ARG A 216 7.96 0.58 4.39
CA ARG A 216 7.42 -0.27 5.47
C ARG A 216 8.09 -1.65 5.50
N ILE A 217 8.28 -2.26 4.33
CA ILE A 217 8.97 -3.55 4.22
C ILE A 217 10.39 -3.42 4.78
N ASP A 218 11.11 -2.34 4.46
CA ASP A 218 12.47 -2.10 4.94
C ASP A 218 12.56 -1.91 6.47
N GLN A 219 11.49 -1.45 7.12
CA GLN A 219 11.42 -1.29 8.57
C GLN A 219 11.09 -2.58 9.33
N MET A 220 10.41 -3.53 8.69
CA MET A 220 9.90 -4.75 9.35
C MET A 220 10.98 -5.60 10.05
N PRO A 221 12.21 -5.78 9.53
CA PRO A 221 13.22 -6.58 10.20
C PRO A 221 13.64 -6.05 11.57
N ALA A 222 13.61 -4.72 11.75
CA ALA A 222 13.93 -4.12 13.04
C ALA A 222 12.93 -4.56 14.11
N TYR A 223 11.65 -4.59 13.79
CA TYR A 223 10.60 -5.03 14.71
C TYR A 223 10.70 -6.53 15.01
N VAL A 224 11.00 -7.37 14.01
CA VAL A 224 11.24 -8.81 14.24
C VAL A 224 12.38 -9.02 15.23
N LYS A 225 13.51 -8.33 15.04
CA LYS A 225 14.67 -8.42 15.95
C LYS A 225 14.34 -7.93 17.37
N THR A 226 13.55 -6.87 17.49
CA THR A 226 13.12 -6.36 18.80
C THR A 226 12.21 -7.37 19.50
N ARG A 227 11.23 -7.93 18.80
CA ARG A 227 10.34 -8.97 19.33
C ARG A 227 11.12 -10.23 19.71
N GLN A 228 12.09 -10.66 18.92
CA GLN A 228 12.97 -11.77 19.27
C GLN A 228 13.73 -11.51 20.57
N LYS A 229 14.32 -10.34 20.73
CA LYS A 229 15.00 -9.99 21.99
C LYS A 229 14.07 -10.01 23.21
N ILE A 230 12.81 -9.56 23.04
CA ILE A 230 11.82 -9.64 24.13
C ILE A 230 11.56 -11.09 24.48
N THR A 231 11.35 -11.97 23.49
CA THR A 231 11.11 -13.41 23.75
C THR A 231 12.29 -14.08 24.44
N ASP A 232 13.52 -13.70 24.09
CA ASP A 232 14.75 -14.21 24.72
C ASP A 232 14.86 -13.76 26.21
N ILE A 233 14.59 -12.48 26.48
CA ILE A 233 14.64 -11.91 27.83
C ILE A 233 13.57 -12.57 28.72
N GLU A 234 12.36 -12.71 28.23
CA GLU A 234 11.22 -13.29 28.95
C GLU A 234 11.27 -14.84 28.96
N LYS A 235 12.27 -15.45 28.30
CA LYS A 235 12.48 -16.91 28.21
C LYS A 235 11.27 -17.69 27.67
N ILE A 236 10.50 -17.08 26.76
CA ILE A 236 9.31 -17.69 26.18
C ILE A 236 9.59 -18.45 24.88
N ASP A 237 10.80 -18.37 24.35
CA ASP A 237 11.19 -19.06 23.11
C ASP A 237 10.97 -20.58 23.20
N GLY A 238 11.24 -21.17 24.39
CA GLY A 238 10.98 -22.58 24.68
C GLY A 238 9.49 -22.97 24.57
N TYR A 239 8.56 -22.02 24.64
CA TYR A 239 7.13 -22.27 24.42
C TYR A 239 6.69 -21.97 23.00
N LEU A 240 7.25 -20.94 22.36
CA LEU A 240 6.81 -20.49 21.02
C LEU A 240 7.08 -21.54 19.95
N GLN A 241 8.26 -22.16 19.97
CA GLN A 241 8.64 -23.14 18.95
C GLN A 241 7.80 -24.43 19.04
N PRO A 242 7.67 -25.09 20.21
CA PRO A 242 6.82 -26.29 20.33
C PRO A 242 5.34 -26.01 20.11
N LEU A 243 4.82 -24.90 20.65
CA LEU A 243 3.40 -24.59 20.61
C LEU A 243 2.95 -24.06 19.26
N PHE A 244 3.76 -23.26 18.60
CA PHE A 244 3.34 -22.53 17.41
C PHE A 244 4.16 -22.84 16.16
N GLN A 245 5.27 -23.59 16.28
CA GLN A 245 6.17 -23.92 15.19
C GLN A 245 6.75 -22.68 14.47
N PHE A 246 6.81 -21.54 15.17
CA PHE A 246 7.32 -20.32 14.60
C PHE A 246 8.81 -20.13 14.86
N LYS A 247 9.50 -19.72 13.82
CA LYS A 247 10.90 -19.30 13.87
C LYS A 247 11.01 -17.88 13.34
N PHE A 248 11.64 -17.01 14.10
CA PHE A 248 11.93 -15.64 13.67
C PHE A 248 12.74 -15.61 12.37
N GLU A 249 13.66 -16.55 12.20
CA GLU A 249 14.46 -16.74 10.98
C GLU A 249 13.57 -16.93 9.74
N THR A 250 12.58 -17.82 9.82
CA THR A 250 11.65 -18.05 8.69
C THR A 250 10.86 -16.80 8.31
N LEU A 251 10.52 -15.95 9.30
CA LEU A 251 9.90 -14.66 9.01
C LEU A 251 10.85 -13.73 8.27
N LEU A 252 12.12 -13.68 8.68
CA LEU A 252 13.15 -12.86 8.05
C LEU A 252 13.46 -13.33 6.62
N ASP A 253 13.56 -14.63 6.40
CA ASP A 253 13.77 -15.20 5.06
C ASP A 253 12.61 -14.86 4.11
N THR A 254 11.37 -15.05 4.60
CA THR A 254 10.17 -14.69 3.83
C THR A 254 10.13 -13.19 3.55
N HIS A 255 10.49 -12.37 4.53
CA HIS A 255 10.57 -10.92 4.37
C HIS A 255 11.60 -10.54 3.30
N GLU A 256 12.81 -11.14 3.35
CA GLU A 256 13.88 -10.83 2.38
C GLU A 256 13.46 -11.19 0.95
N TYR A 257 12.82 -12.34 0.76
CA TYR A 257 12.24 -12.70 -0.53
C TYR A 257 11.25 -11.64 -1.05
N ILE A 258 10.33 -11.18 -0.19
CA ILE A 258 9.33 -10.18 -0.58
C ILE A 258 10.00 -8.83 -0.85
N ARG A 259 10.98 -8.42 -0.04
CA ARG A 259 11.78 -7.21 -0.27
C ARG A 259 12.44 -7.22 -1.65
N HIS A 260 12.98 -8.37 -2.05
CA HIS A 260 13.58 -8.55 -3.36
C HIS A 260 12.57 -8.37 -4.51
N LEU A 261 11.40 -9.00 -4.39
CA LEU A 261 10.31 -8.83 -5.36
C LEU A 261 9.87 -7.36 -5.49
N TRP A 262 9.79 -6.63 -4.37
CA TRP A 262 9.46 -5.20 -4.38
C TRP A 262 10.54 -4.35 -5.06
N GLY A 263 11.81 -4.70 -4.88
CA GLY A 263 12.93 -4.10 -5.61
C GLY A 263 12.79 -4.28 -7.13
N MET A 264 12.46 -5.49 -7.58
CA MET A 264 12.18 -5.77 -8.99
C MET A 264 11.01 -4.95 -9.52
N THR A 265 9.91 -4.86 -8.77
CA THR A 265 8.74 -4.07 -9.18
C THR A 265 9.06 -2.59 -9.29
N LYS A 266 9.84 -2.04 -8.36
CA LYS A 266 10.32 -0.67 -8.39
C LYS A 266 11.14 -0.38 -9.65
N ASN A 267 12.06 -1.28 -9.99
CA ASN A 267 12.90 -1.14 -11.19
C ASN A 267 12.06 -1.23 -12.47
N TYR A 268 11.10 -2.15 -12.52
CA TYR A 268 10.20 -2.32 -13.65
C TYR A 268 9.33 -1.08 -13.87
N LEU A 269 8.80 -0.51 -12.78
CA LEU A 269 8.04 0.74 -12.83
C LEU A 269 8.91 1.92 -13.29
N SER A 270 10.15 2.04 -12.78
CA SER A 270 11.07 3.10 -13.19
C SER A 270 11.34 3.05 -14.68
N SER A 271 11.59 1.85 -15.23
CA SER A 271 11.74 1.61 -16.66
C SER A 271 10.49 2.00 -17.47
N ALA A 272 9.30 1.74 -16.92
CA ALA A 272 8.06 2.16 -17.57
C ALA A 272 7.92 3.70 -17.57
N ILE A 273 8.19 4.36 -16.46
CA ILE A 273 8.13 5.84 -16.35
C ILE A 273 9.13 6.49 -17.32
N GLU A 274 10.34 5.97 -17.42
CA GLU A 274 11.38 6.45 -18.35
C GLU A 274 10.89 6.36 -19.79
N LEU A 275 10.35 5.20 -20.20
CA LEU A 275 9.77 5.00 -21.52
C LEU A 275 8.70 6.06 -21.87
N PHE A 276 7.76 6.31 -20.93
CA PHE A 276 6.71 7.30 -21.14
C PHE A 276 7.24 8.73 -21.15
N THR A 277 8.29 9.02 -20.38
CA THR A 277 8.97 10.32 -20.38
C THR A 277 9.65 10.57 -21.72
N ASP A 278 10.29 9.56 -22.31
CA ASP A 278 10.90 9.64 -23.64
C ASP A 278 9.86 9.83 -24.73
N LEU A 279 8.73 9.11 -24.66
CA LEU A 279 7.63 9.29 -25.60
C LEU A 279 7.04 10.71 -25.53
N GLN A 280 6.89 11.25 -24.33
CA GLN A 280 6.45 12.63 -24.11
C GLN A 280 7.46 13.62 -24.70
N GLY A 281 8.75 13.40 -24.44
CA GLY A 281 9.83 14.21 -25.02
C GLY A 281 9.82 14.20 -26.54
N LYS A 282 9.67 13.04 -27.16
CA LYS A 282 9.55 12.90 -28.63
C LYS A 282 8.32 13.64 -29.18
N SER A 283 7.17 13.51 -28.51
CA SER A 283 5.93 14.19 -28.89
C SER A 283 6.10 15.71 -28.82
N THR A 284 6.66 16.22 -27.75
CA THR A 284 6.92 17.65 -27.54
C THR A 284 7.94 18.19 -28.54
N LYS A 285 9.04 17.49 -28.77
CA LYS A 285 10.07 17.86 -29.72
C LYS A 285 9.51 17.96 -31.14
N ASN A 286 8.71 16.98 -31.56
CA ASN A 286 8.07 16.99 -32.89
C ASN A 286 7.11 18.19 -33.04
N THR A 287 6.34 18.50 -32.01
CA THR A 287 5.45 19.67 -32.00
C THR A 287 6.24 20.97 -32.11
N ILE A 288 7.30 21.13 -31.33
CA ILE A 288 8.16 22.34 -31.34
C ILE A 288 8.85 22.47 -32.73
N SER A 289 9.43 21.39 -33.25
CA SER A 289 10.11 21.42 -34.56
C SER A 289 9.17 21.83 -35.68
N SER A 290 7.92 21.34 -35.66
CA SER A 290 6.92 21.72 -36.67
C SER A 290 6.50 23.19 -36.53
N LEU A 291 6.39 23.70 -35.31
CA LEU A 291 6.09 25.10 -35.04
C LEU A 291 7.26 26.00 -35.54
N GLN A 292 8.49 25.61 -35.25
CA GLN A 292 9.69 26.34 -35.72
C GLN A 292 9.73 26.41 -37.24
N LEU A 293 9.44 25.31 -37.91
CA LEU A 293 9.42 25.26 -39.39
C LEU A 293 8.34 26.21 -39.97
N ILE A 294 7.12 26.19 -39.42
CA ILE A 294 6.03 27.08 -39.86
C ILE A 294 6.39 28.55 -39.59
N THR A 295 6.92 28.85 -38.40
CA THR A 295 7.33 30.20 -38.03
C THR A 295 8.46 30.69 -38.96
N THR A 296 9.47 29.85 -39.21
CA THR A 296 10.58 30.19 -40.12
C THR A 296 10.10 30.49 -41.52
N ILE A 297 9.20 29.65 -42.10
CA ILE A 297 8.61 29.89 -43.42
C ILE A 297 7.84 31.21 -43.42
N GLY A 298 7.05 31.49 -42.39
CA GLY A 298 6.28 32.71 -42.25
C GLY A 298 7.17 33.96 -42.18
N VAL A 299 8.24 33.90 -41.41
CA VAL A 299 9.22 35.00 -41.29
C VAL A 299 9.96 35.22 -42.59
N VAL A 300 10.43 34.17 -43.27
CA VAL A 300 11.12 34.26 -44.57
C VAL A 300 10.19 34.86 -45.63
N ALA A 301 8.92 34.40 -45.68
CA ALA A 301 7.95 34.95 -46.61
C ALA A 301 7.64 36.44 -46.36
N ALA A 302 7.56 36.84 -45.09
CA ALA A 302 7.38 38.24 -44.70
C ALA A 302 8.58 39.12 -45.10
N ILE A 303 9.81 38.65 -44.90
CA ILE A 303 11.05 39.35 -45.27
C ILE A 303 11.13 39.50 -46.78
N LEU A 304 10.88 38.44 -47.54
CA LEU A 304 10.87 38.47 -49.01
C LEU A 304 9.78 39.42 -49.53
N GLY A 305 8.60 39.40 -48.96
CA GLY A 305 7.52 40.33 -49.31
C GLY A 305 7.86 41.80 -48.93
N TYR A 306 8.68 42.01 -47.90
CA TYR A 306 9.18 43.32 -47.57
C TYR A 306 10.27 43.83 -48.53
N LEU A 307 11.23 42.98 -48.85
CA LEU A 307 12.34 43.31 -49.76
C LEU A 307 11.91 43.56 -51.23
N SER A 308 10.74 43.03 -51.57
CA SER A 308 10.16 43.25 -52.93
C SER A 308 9.38 44.56 -53.09
N LYS A 309 9.35 45.45 -52.06
CA LYS A 309 8.64 46.74 -52.11
C LYS A 309 9.61 47.93 -52.15
N ASP A 310 9.36 48.82 -53.11
CA ASP A 310 10.15 50.05 -53.28
C ASP A 310 9.84 51.16 -52.27
N ALA A 311 8.92 50.97 -51.31
CA ALA A 311 8.52 51.96 -50.33
C ALA A 311 8.40 51.39 -48.91
N LEU A 312 8.75 52.19 -47.89
CA LEU A 312 8.56 51.83 -46.49
C LEU A 312 7.07 51.58 -46.18
N PRO A 313 6.73 50.50 -45.41
CA PRO A 313 5.37 50.17 -45.07
C PRO A 313 4.73 51.30 -44.22
N LYS A 314 3.58 51.82 -44.67
CA LYS A 314 2.73 52.71 -43.90
C LYS A 314 1.71 51.88 -43.13
N PHE A 315 1.52 52.23 -41.84
CA PHE A 315 0.44 51.65 -41.06
C PHE A 315 -0.92 52.11 -41.59
N THR A 316 -1.60 51.23 -42.28
CA THR A 316 -2.98 51.49 -42.78
C THR A 316 -3.94 50.55 -42.04
N SER A 317 -5.21 50.96 -41.90
CA SER A 317 -6.25 50.13 -41.30
C SER A 317 -6.41 48.79 -42.03
N VAL A 318 -6.22 48.75 -43.32
CA VAL A 318 -6.20 47.54 -44.15
C VAL A 318 -5.00 46.64 -43.78
N GLY A 319 -3.84 47.21 -43.58
CA GLY A 319 -2.63 46.48 -43.11
C GLY A 319 -2.82 45.83 -41.74
N LEU A 320 -3.50 46.53 -40.85
CA LEU A 320 -3.83 46.01 -39.48
C LEU A 320 -4.79 44.83 -39.57
N PHE A 321 -5.77 44.91 -40.46
CA PHE A 321 -6.69 43.80 -40.73
C PHE A 321 -5.96 42.54 -41.29
N TYR A 322 -5.07 42.73 -42.24
CA TYR A 322 -4.26 41.61 -42.79
C TYR A 322 -3.32 41.02 -41.71
N PHE A 323 -2.75 41.82 -40.84
CA PHE A 323 -1.94 41.34 -39.70
C PHE A 323 -2.76 40.49 -38.73
N ALA A 324 -3.97 40.97 -38.36
CA ALA A 324 -4.86 40.20 -37.51
C ALA A 324 -5.29 38.87 -38.17
N LEU A 325 -5.54 38.88 -39.48
CA LEU A 325 -5.89 37.65 -40.21
C LEU A 325 -4.70 36.67 -40.28
N LEU A 326 -3.46 37.16 -40.42
CA LEU A 326 -2.24 36.37 -40.38
C LEU A 326 -2.05 35.73 -38.98
N LEU A 327 -2.29 36.46 -37.89
CA LEU A 327 -2.21 35.94 -36.53
C LEU A 327 -3.24 34.83 -36.35
N LEU A 328 -4.46 35.03 -36.83
CA LEU A 328 -5.55 34.04 -36.71
C LEU A 328 -5.22 32.76 -37.49
N MET A 329 -4.70 32.90 -38.75
CA MET A 329 -4.27 31.77 -39.54
C MET A 329 -3.11 31.00 -38.89
N THR A 330 -2.13 31.71 -38.33
CA THR A 330 -1.02 31.10 -37.57
C THR A 330 -1.53 30.33 -36.36
N TRP A 331 -2.51 30.88 -35.66
CA TRP A 331 -3.13 30.20 -34.52
C TRP A 331 -3.88 28.92 -34.93
N ILE A 332 -4.65 28.96 -36.04
CA ILE A 332 -5.37 27.81 -36.59
C ILE A 332 -4.37 26.70 -37.00
N ILE A 333 -3.33 27.06 -37.74
CA ILE A 333 -2.30 26.10 -38.18
C ILE A 333 -1.60 25.49 -36.97
N ASN A 334 -1.22 26.30 -36.00
CA ASN A 334 -0.58 25.83 -34.77
C ASN A 334 -1.48 24.86 -34.01
N SER A 335 -2.75 25.19 -33.86
CA SER A 335 -3.76 24.33 -33.20
C SER A 335 -3.95 23.01 -33.99
N GLY A 336 -4.00 23.06 -35.32
CA GLY A 336 -4.10 21.89 -36.17
C GLY A 336 -2.90 20.96 -36.06
N VAL A 337 -1.67 21.52 -36.12
CA VAL A 337 -0.42 20.77 -35.98
C VAL A 337 -0.33 20.12 -34.59
N SER A 338 -0.66 20.87 -33.55
CA SER A 338 -0.67 20.34 -32.19
C SER A 338 -1.65 19.17 -32.02
N LYS A 339 -2.88 19.28 -32.55
CA LYS A 339 -3.87 18.19 -32.58
C LYS A 339 -3.39 16.98 -33.35
N PHE A 340 -2.76 17.20 -34.53
CA PHE A 340 -2.24 16.12 -35.37
C PHE A 340 -1.16 15.30 -34.64
N TYR A 341 -0.17 15.96 -34.00
CA TYR A 341 0.88 15.24 -33.27
C TYR A 341 0.36 14.59 -32.00
N LYS A 342 -0.61 15.19 -31.31
CA LYS A 342 -1.27 14.56 -30.16
C LYS A 342 -2.09 13.32 -30.57
N SER A 343 -2.67 13.30 -31.75
CA SER A 343 -3.41 12.14 -32.25
C SER A 343 -2.52 11.05 -32.87
N LYS A 344 -1.23 11.36 -33.10
CA LYS A 344 -0.27 10.40 -33.64
C LYS A 344 -0.09 9.22 -32.71
N LYS A 345 -0.10 8.02 -33.28
CA LYS A 345 0.19 6.79 -32.55
C LYS A 345 1.70 6.58 -32.46
N TYR A 346 2.16 6.29 -31.26
CA TYR A 346 3.54 5.89 -30.99
C TYR A 346 3.57 4.39 -30.73
N ASN A 347 4.46 3.69 -31.44
CA ASN A 347 4.73 2.28 -31.13
C ASN A 347 5.62 2.23 -29.89
N ILE A 348 5.20 1.46 -28.91
CA ILE A 348 6.05 1.04 -27.83
C ILE A 348 6.79 -0.17 -28.37
N GLU A 349 7.98 0.04 -28.91
CA GLU A 349 8.90 -1.05 -29.17
C GLU A 349 9.41 -1.57 -27.82
N GLY A 350 8.66 -2.50 -27.23
CA GLY A 350 9.28 -3.47 -26.38
C GLY A 350 10.27 -4.21 -27.28
N LYS A 351 11.57 -4.04 -27.06
CA LYS A 351 12.51 -5.05 -27.55
C LYS A 351 12.01 -6.37 -27.00
N GLU A 352 11.31 -7.14 -27.81
CA GLU A 352 11.14 -8.56 -27.58
C GLU A 352 12.56 -9.09 -27.38
N ILE A 353 12.88 -9.33 -26.13
CA ILE A 353 13.93 -10.30 -25.84
C ILE A 353 13.26 -11.60 -26.25
N GLU A 354 13.43 -11.98 -27.52
CA GLU A 354 13.20 -13.35 -27.95
C GLU A 354 13.96 -14.23 -26.95
N ARG A 355 13.20 -14.80 -26.04
CA ARG A 355 13.70 -15.90 -25.23
C ARG A 355 13.79 -17.08 -26.17
N ASP A 356 14.93 -17.22 -26.80
CA ASP A 356 15.41 -18.50 -27.27
C ASP A 356 15.60 -19.40 -26.04
N ILE A 357 14.50 -19.96 -25.57
CA ILE A 357 14.51 -21.12 -24.71
C ILE A 357 14.51 -22.30 -25.69
N LYS A 358 15.72 -22.70 -26.08
CA LYS A 358 15.98 -24.04 -26.59
C LYS A 358 16.18 -24.99 -25.40
#